data_dfcdd3a788619b4f21a546214d6e5a90
#
_entry.id   dfcdd3a788619b4f21a546214d6e5a90
#
_cell.length_a   1.000
_cell.length_b   1.000
_cell.length_c   1.000
_cell.angle_alpha   90.00
_cell.angle_beta   90.00
_cell.angle_gamma   90.00
#
_symmetry.space_group_name_H-M   'P 1'
#
loop_
_entity.id
_entity.type
_entity.pdbx_description
1 polymer ?
#
loop_
_entity_poly.entity_id
_entity_poly.type
_entity_poly.pdbx_seq_one_letter_code
_entity_poly.pdbx_strand_id
1 'polypeptide(L)'
;MASTLHQNLTFLKPNPITITSTARPTSYVPIRCGPRSNRGPLMKGRILSIEAINAIQALKRAHKSSSTSDPTTFLSRLIKSDLLATLRELLRQDQCALALHAFSAFRSEYNPDFSLYADVATALARNLMLEDLDRLISDLEGDYVDGIQCDDKGVIKLIKVVIAADRRESTVRIYEMMKRSVWG
;
A
#
# COMPACT_ATOMS: atom_id res chain seq x y z
N MET A 1 -11.64 -90.57 -3.30
CA MET A 1 -10.21 -90.75 -3.60
C MET A 1 -9.54 -89.37 -3.57
N ALA A 2 -8.87 -89.07 -2.49
CA ALA A 2 -8.23 -87.81 -2.24
C ALA A 2 -6.74 -87.91 -2.51
N SER A 3 -6.22 -87.12 -3.42
CA SER A 3 -4.76 -87.10 -3.68
C SER A 3 -4.23 -85.77 -3.09
N THR A 4 -3.45 -85.96 -2.04
CA THR A 4 -2.77 -84.86 -1.33
C THR A 4 -1.44 -84.56 -2.05
N LEU A 5 -1.29 -83.38 -2.57
CA LEU A 5 -0.03 -82.88 -3.11
C LEU A 5 0.70 -82.07 -2.02
N HIS A 6 1.79 -82.69 -1.49
CA HIS A 6 2.76 -81.97 -0.65
C HIS A 6 3.69 -81.18 -1.54
N GLN A 7 3.66 -79.91 -1.44
CA GLN A 7 4.68 -79.02 -2.00
C GLN A 7 5.70 -78.67 -0.90
N ASN A 8 6.93 -79.18 -1.11
CA ASN A 8 8.10 -78.82 -0.30
C ASN A 8 8.59 -77.44 -0.68
N LEU A 9 8.36 -76.47 0.20
CA LEU A 9 8.98 -75.17 0.12
C LEU A 9 10.35 -75.23 0.80
N THR A 10 11.41 -75.30 0.00
CA THR A 10 12.80 -75.11 0.47
C THR A 10 13.05 -73.60 0.68
N PHE A 11 13.18 -73.25 1.95
CA PHE A 11 13.60 -71.89 2.35
C PHE A 11 15.07 -71.68 1.98
N LEU A 12 15.33 -70.81 1.01
CA LEU A 12 16.67 -70.30 0.73
C LEU A 12 17.08 -69.34 1.85
N LYS A 13 18.14 -69.69 2.58
CA LYS A 13 18.77 -68.77 3.54
C LYS A 13 19.34 -67.59 2.82
N PRO A 14 18.99 -66.35 3.21
CA PRO A 14 19.63 -65.14 2.65
C PRO A 14 21.07 -65.07 3.22
N ASN A 15 22.02 -64.84 2.33
CA ASN A 15 23.39 -64.54 2.70
C ASN A 15 23.42 -63.17 3.39
N PRO A 16 24.22 -62.97 4.43
CA PRO A 16 24.38 -61.64 5.03
C PRO A 16 25.15 -60.75 4.06
N ILE A 17 24.44 -59.79 3.46
CA ILE A 17 25.06 -58.67 2.72
C ILE A 17 25.67 -57.74 3.75
N THR A 18 27.00 -57.75 3.85
CA THR A 18 27.74 -56.75 4.64
C THR A 18 27.67 -55.42 3.91
N ILE A 19 26.71 -54.60 4.28
CA ILE A 19 26.63 -53.25 3.81
C ILE A 19 27.66 -52.42 4.62
N THR A 20 28.85 -52.21 4.06
CA THR A 20 29.75 -51.18 4.55
C THR A 20 29.15 -49.84 4.21
N SER A 21 28.34 -49.31 5.14
CA SER A 21 27.84 -47.96 5.11
C SER A 21 28.99 -46.97 5.33
N THR A 22 29.59 -46.50 4.25
CA THR A 22 30.33 -45.24 4.28
C THR A 22 29.34 -44.13 4.41
N ALA A 23 28.88 -43.90 5.64
CA ALA A 23 28.09 -42.74 5.97
C ALA A 23 28.97 -41.47 5.74
N ARG A 24 28.74 -40.78 4.61
CA ARG A 24 29.19 -39.39 4.48
C ARG A 24 28.51 -38.64 5.60
N PRO A 25 29.27 -37.86 6.41
CA PRO A 25 28.63 -36.98 7.36
C PRO A 25 27.80 -35.96 6.58
N THR A 26 26.50 -36.14 6.47
CA THR A 26 25.59 -35.07 6.10
C THR A 26 25.73 -34.03 7.19
N SER A 27 26.47 -32.94 6.90
CA SER A 27 26.52 -31.78 7.77
C SER A 27 25.09 -31.27 7.89
N TYR A 28 24.43 -31.65 8.97
CA TYR A 28 23.12 -31.11 9.35
C TYR A 28 23.36 -29.65 9.72
N VAL A 29 23.08 -28.74 8.79
CA VAL A 29 23.02 -27.30 9.09
C VAL A 29 21.71 -27.07 9.79
N PRO A 30 21.69 -26.84 11.11
CA PRO A 30 20.45 -26.52 11.80
C PRO A 30 19.93 -25.20 11.25
N ILE A 31 18.78 -25.22 10.57
CA ILE A 31 18.06 -24.01 10.19
C ILE A 31 17.64 -23.37 11.51
N ARG A 32 18.42 -22.42 12.00
CA ARG A 32 18.05 -21.57 13.12
C ARG A 32 16.92 -20.65 12.64
N CYS A 33 15.69 -21.05 12.90
CA CYS A 33 14.60 -20.10 12.96
C CYS A 33 14.85 -19.22 14.20
N GLY A 34 15.57 -18.11 14.02
CA GLY A 34 15.74 -17.12 15.06
C GLY A 34 14.38 -16.60 15.54
N PRO A 35 14.26 -16.22 16.82
CA PRO A 35 13.02 -15.65 17.34
C PRO A 35 12.58 -14.49 16.43
N ARG A 36 11.29 -14.42 16.12
CA ARG A 36 10.68 -13.37 15.25
C ARG A 36 10.99 -11.95 15.71
N SER A 37 11.41 -11.77 16.96
CA SER A 37 11.81 -10.50 17.55
C SER A 37 13.09 -9.88 16.95
N ASN A 38 13.94 -10.68 16.26
CA ASN A 38 15.14 -10.17 15.59
C ASN A 38 14.89 -9.63 14.17
N ARG A 39 13.66 -9.70 13.67
CA ARG A 39 13.26 -8.88 12.54
C ARG A 39 13.02 -7.49 13.08
N GLY A 40 14.05 -6.66 13.06
CA GLY A 40 13.88 -5.22 13.26
C GLY A 40 12.74 -4.72 12.38
N PRO A 41 12.03 -3.64 12.75
CA PRO A 41 10.95 -3.11 11.96
C PRO A 41 11.47 -2.96 10.52
N LEU A 42 10.80 -3.62 9.58
CA LEU A 42 11.19 -3.73 8.16
C LEU A 42 11.42 -2.36 7.51
N MET A 43 10.93 -1.30 8.12
CA MET A 43 11.27 0.10 7.86
C MET A 43 11.04 0.92 9.14
N LYS A 44 12.07 1.61 9.61
CA LYS A 44 12.00 2.56 10.72
C LYS A 44 10.94 3.62 10.40
N GLY A 45 9.84 3.67 11.15
CA GLY A 45 8.83 4.73 11.04
C GLY A 45 7.52 4.36 10.32
N ARG A 46 7.30 3.11 9.92
CA ARG A 46 6.07 2.70 9.25
C ARG A 46 5.29 1.71 10.09
N ILE A 47 4.43 2.23 10.96
CA ILE A 47 3.45 1.42 11.68
C ILE A 47 2.12 1.61 10.94
N LEU A 48 1.81 0.70 10.01
CA LEU A 48 0.48 0.57 9.45
C LEU A 48 -0.33 -0.34 10.37
N SER A 49 -1.55 0.06 10.69
CA SER A 49 -2.51 -0.81 11.37
C SER A 49 -2.89 -1.99 10.48
N ILE A 50 -3.43 -3.03 11.08
CA ILE A 50 -3.94 -4.19 10.34
C ILE A 50 -5.09 -3.75 9.42
N GLU A 51 -5.92 -2.83 9.89
CA GLU A 51 -7.04 -2.24 9.15
C GLU A 51 -6.57 -1.49 7.90
N ALA A 52 -5.55 -0.66 8.02
CA ALA A 52 -4.96 0.06 6.89
C ALA A 52 -4.34 -0.91 5.87
N ILE A 53 -3.64 -1.95 6.33
CA ILE A 53 -3.08 -2.98 5.43
C ILE A 53 -4.20 -3.71 4.67
N ASN A 54 -5.25 -4.12 5.39
CA ASN A 54 -6.38 -4.81 4.78
C ASN A 54 -7.11 -3.94 3.77
N ALA A 55 -7.31 -2.65 4.06
CA ALA A 55 -7.91 -1.69 3.16
C ALA A 55 -7.10 -1.51 1.88
N ILE A 56 -5.78 -1.32 1.98
CA ILE A 56 -4.87 -1.23 0.83
C ILE A 56 -4.97 -2.48 -0.05
N GLN A 57 -4.97 -3.66 0.57
CA GLN A 57 -5.07 -4.91 -0.17
C GLN A 57 -6.45 -5.07 -0.85
N ALA A 58 -7.53 -4.68 -0.17
CA ALA A 58 -8.88 -4.71 -0.72
C ALA A 58 -9.01 -3.77 -1.92
N LEU A 59 -8.53 -2.52 -1.80
CA LEU A 59 -8.50 -1.54 -2.89
C LEU A 59 -7.73 -2.06 -4.10
N LYS A 60 -6.55 -2.64 -3.89
CA LYS A 60 -5.74 -3.20 -5.00
C LYS A 60 -6.42 -4.38 -5.69
N ARG A 61 -7.10 -5.24 -4.92
CA ARG A 61 -7.87 -6.36 -5.49
C ARG A 61 -9.06 -5.85 -6.29
N ALA A 62 -9.84 -4.92 -5.74
CA ALA A 62 -10.99 -4.31 -6.42
C ALA A 62 -10.56 -3.65 -7.73
N HIS A 63 -9.49 -2.88 -7.72
CA HIS A 63 -8.94 -2.24 -8.92
C HIS A 63 -8.48 -3.25 -9.98
N LYS A 64 -7.86 -4.36 -9.56
CA LYS A 64 -7.37 -5.39 -10.49
C LYS A 64 -8.50 -6.25 -11.07
N SER A 65 -9.54 -6.51 -10.31
CA SER A 65 -10.64 -7.41 -10.71
C SER A 65 -11.75 -6.70 -11.48
N SER A 66 -11.67 -5.37 -11.67
CA SER A 66 -12.77 -4.54 -12.22
C SER A 66 -14.12 -4.88 -11.56
N SER A 67 -14.07 -5.37 -10.31
CA SER A 67 -15.26 -5.80 -9.60
C SER A 67 -16.09 -4.59 -9.18
N THR A 68 -17.40 -4.73 -9.28
CA THR A 68 -18.43 -3.72 -9.03
C THR A 68 -18.51 -3.28 -7.54
N SER A 69 -17.62 -3.78 -6.68
CA SER A 69 -17.58 -3.36 -5.28
C SER A 69 -16.94 -1.99 -5.16
N ASP A 70 -17.73 -1.01 -4.75
CA ASP A 70 -17.30 0.36 -4.55
C ASP A 70 -16.11 0.42 -3.58
N PRO A 71 -14.96 0.97 -4.01
CA PRO A 71 -13.78 1.08 -3.15
C PRO A 71 -14.04 1.90 -1.90
N THR A 72 -15.04 2.79 -1.93
CA THR A 72 -15.45 3.64 -0.82
C THR A 72 -15.95 2.85 0.39
N THR A 73 -16.56 1.68 0.19
CA THR A 73 -17.11 0.84 1.28
C THR A 73 -16.02 0.37 2.25
N PHE A 74 -14.80 0.13 1.76
CA PHE A 74 -13.68 -0.27 2.62
C PHE A 74 -13.05 0.92 3.35
N LEU A 75 -13.12 2.10 2.75
CA LEU A 75 -12.53 3.32 3.27
C LEU A 75 -13.39 3.96 4.36
N SER A 76 -14.71 3.92 4.23
CA SER A 76 -15.67 4.50 5.19
C SER A 76 -15.65 3.84 6.58
N ARG A 77 -15.02 2.67 6.70
CA ARG A 77 -14.86 1.96 7.98
C ARG A 77 -13.58 2.31 8.72
N LEU A 78 -12.68 3.04 8.06
CA LEU A 78 -11.38 3.40 8.63
C LEU A 78 -11.51 4.64 9.52
N ILE A 79 -10.83 4.62 10.64
CA ILE A 79 -10.64 5.83 11.46
C ILE A 79 -9.68 6.80 10.74
N LYS A 80 -9.72 8.08 11.12
CA LYS A 80 -8.92 9.15 10.50
C LYS A 80 -7.44 8.80 10.33
N SER A 81 -6.82 8.24 11.38
CA SER A 81 -5.40 7.85 11.35
C SER A 81 -5.10 6.76 10.33
N ASP A 82 -5.97 5.76 10.21
CA ASP A 82 -5.78 4.63 9.30
C ASP A 82 -6.07 5.01 7.86
N LEU A 83 -7.06 5.86 7.65
CA LEU A 83 -7.36 6.42 6.32
C LEU A 83 -6.20 7.27 5.82
N LEU A 84 -5.62 8.12 6.67
CA LEU A 84 -4.44 8.92 6.36
C LEU A 84 -3.20 8.05 6.11
N ALA A 85 -3.00 6.99 6.91
CA ALA A 85 -1.91 6.05 6.72
C ALA A 85 -2.05 5.26 5.41
N THR A 86 -3.28 4.86 5.08
CA THR A 86 -3.63 4.20 3.79
C THR A 86 -3.31 5.11 2.62
N LEU A 87 -3.76 6.36 2.66
CA LEU A 87 -3.49 7.37 1.63
C LEU A 87 -1.97 7.57 1.42
N ARG A 88 -1.24 7.85 2.49
CA ARG A 88 0.22 8.06 2.43
C ARG A 88 0.97 6.84 1.88
N GLU A 89 0.53 5.64 2.23
CA GLU A 89 1.15 4.42 1.74
C GLU A 89 0.86 4.20 0.24
N LEU A 90 -0.36 4.50 -0.25
CA LEU A 90 -0.70 4.45 -1.67
C LEU A 90 0.10 5.49 -2.48
N LEU A 91 0.24 6.72 -1.97
CA LEU A 91 1.09 7.76 -2.59
C LEU A 91 2.55 7.32 -2.67
N ARG A 92 3.07 6.67 -1.63
CA ARG A 92 4.43 6.14 -1.62
C ARG A 92 4.65 5.02 -2.64
N GLN A 93 3.61 4.23 -2.89
CA GLN A 93 3.64 3.13 -3.86
C GLN A 93 3.30 3.57 -5.28
N ASP A 94 3.17 4.88 -5.53
CA ASP A 94 2.77 5.46 -6.82
C ASP A 94 1.43 4.93 -7.37
N GLN A 95 0.55 4.46 -6.46
CA GLN A 95 -0.79 4.02 -6.79
C GLN A 95 -1.76 5.22 -6.80
N CYS A 96 -1.52 6.18 -7.70
CA CYS A 96 -2.19 7.48 -7.69
C CYS A 96 -3.71 7.36 -7.86
N ALA A 97 -4.20 6.49 -8.73
CA ALA A 97 -5.65 6.29 -8.90
C ALA A 97 -6.32 5.84 -7.60
N LEU A 98 -5.73 4.87 -6.89
CA LEU A 98 -6.25 4.40 -5.59
C LEU A 98 -6.08 5.46 -4.51
N ALA A 99 -5.00 6.24 -4.56
CA ALA A 99 -4.76 7.34 -3.64
C ALA A 99 -5.81 8.44 -3.78
N LEU A 100 -6.25 8.75 -5.01
CA LEU A 100 -7.33 9.70 -5.24
C LEU A 100 -8.66 9.22 -4.65
N HIS A 101 -8.99 7.93 -4.74
CA HIS A 101 -10.16 7.37 -4.04
C HIS A 101 -10.06 7.51 -2.52
N ALA A 102 -8.87 7.19 -1.95
CA ALA A 102 -8.64 7.35 -0.51
C ALA A 102 -8.67 8.83 -0.09
N PHE A 103 -8.15 9.74 -0.92
CA PHE A 103 -8.20 11.17 -0.68
C PHE A 103 -9.63 11.72 -0.74
N SER A 104 -10.43 11.31 -1.73
CA SER A 104 -11.84 11.69 -1.83
C SER A 104 -12.63 11.24 -0.61
N ALA A 105 -12.41 9.99 -0.14
CA ALA A 105 -13.03 9.50 1.09
C ALA A 105 -12.56 10.28 2.33
N PHE A 106 -11.28 10.65 2.39
CA PHE A 106 -10.76 11.48 3.48
C PHE A 106 -11.41 12.88 3.47
N ARG A 107 -11.52 13.49 2.31
CA ARG A 107 -12.12 14.80 2.12
C ARG A 107 -13.61 14.84 2.46
N SER A 108 -14.36 13.78 2.21
CA SER A 108 -15.79 13.72 2.54
C SER A 108 -16.08 13.67 4.04
N GLU A 109 -15.12 13.17 4.85
CA GLU A 109 -15.31 13.00 6.30
C GLU A 109 -14.50 14.01 7.12
N TYR A 110 -13.37 14.48 6.58
CA TYR A 110 -12.40 15.32 7.28
C TYR A 110 -11.92 16.45 6.38
N ASN A 111 -11.58 17.59 6.99
CA ASN A 111 -10.95 18.69 6.25
C ASN A 111 -9.46 18.39 6.08
N PRO A 112 -8.97 18.20 4.84
CA PRO A 112 -7.55 18.02 4.56
C PRO A 112 -6.80 19.36 4.72
N ASP A 113 -5.56 19.30 5.18
CA ASP A 113 -4.67 20.45 5.24
C ASP A 113 -3.91 20.66 3.90
N PHE A 114 -3.34 21.84 3.71
CA PHE A 114 -2.53 22.15 2.50
C PHE A 114 -1.35 21.19 2.33
N SER A 115 -0.79 20.68 3.43
CA SER A 115 0.30 19.73 3.39
C SER A 115 -0.13 18.41 2.73
N LEU A 116 -1.33 17.94 3.03
CA LEU A 116 -1.88 16.72 2.43
C LEU A 116 -2.20 16.92 0.93
N TYR A 117 -2.78 18.07 0.56
CA TYR A 117 -2.95 18.44 -0.85
C TYR A 117 -1.62 18.46 -1.60
N ALA A 118 -0.58 19.03 -0.99
CA ALA A 118 0.75 19.07 -1.59
C ALA A 118 1.39 17.69 -1.73
N ASP A 119 1.12 16.77 -0.79
CA ASP A 119 1.60 15.37 -0.89
C ASP A 119 0.93 14.66 -2.07
N VAL A 120 -0.39 14.79 -2.22
CA VAL A 120 -1.14 14.22 -3.34
C VAL A 120 -0.69 14.85 -4.66
N ALA A 121 -0.61 16.17 -4.74
CA ALA A 121 -0.14 16.91 -5.90
C ALA A 121 1.26 16.45 -6.33
N THR A 122 2.17 16.24 -5.38
CA THR A 122 3.53 15.76 -5.65
C THR A 122 3.52 14.39 -6.31
N ALA A 123 2.68 13.47 -5.85
CA ALA A 123 2.56 12.14 -6.43
C ALA A 123 1.94 12.20 -7.84
N LEU A 124 0.89 13.00 -8.05
CA LEU A 124 0.26 13.19 -9.36
C LEU A 124 1.23 13.78 -10.39
N ALA A 125 1.96 14.84 -10.00
CA ALA A 125 2.96 15.47 -10.89
C ALA A 125 4.07 14.48 -11.25
N ARG A 126 4.56 13.69 -10.30
CA ARG A 126 5.58 12.67 -10.55
C ARG A 126 5.11 11.57 -11.51
N ASN A 127 3.84 11.23 -11.45
CA ASN A 127 3.23 10.23 -12.34
C ASN A 127 2.61 10.83 -13.61
N LEU A 128 2.85 12.12 -13.89
CA LEU A 128 2.37 12.84 -15.08
C LEU A 128 0.82 12.84 -15.21
N MET A 129 0.10 12.68 -14.11
CA MET A 129 -1.37 12.76 -14.05
C MET A 129 -1.79 14.24 -13.92
N LEU A 130 -1.56 15.01 -14.97
CA LEU A 130 -1.68 16.47 -14.94
C LEU A 130 -3.13 16.95 -14.91
N GLU A 131 -4.05 16.22 -15.53
CA GLU A 131 -5.48 16.53 -15.49
C GLU A 131 -6.07 16.33 -14.08
N ASP A 132 -5.65 15.25 -13.40
CA ASP A 132 -6.07 15.02 -12.01
C ASP A 132 -5.43 16.02 -11.05
N LEU A 133 -4.22 16.51 -11.36
CA LEU A 133 -3.60 17.61 -10.63
C LEU A 133 -4.43 18.89 -10.74
N ASP A 134 -4.90 19.25 -11.94
CA ASP A 134 -5.72 20.43 -12.14
C ASP A 134 -7.09 20.31 -11.43
N ARG A 135 -7.69 19.12 -11.46
CA ARG A 135 -8.91 18.83 -10.69
C ARG A 135 -8.67 18.99 -9.18
N LEU A 136 -7.55 18.46 -8.69
CA LEU A 136 -7.17 18.59 -7.28
C LEU A 136 -7.05 20.04 -6.84
N ILE A 137 -6.50 20.92 -7.69
CA ILE A 137 -6.40 22.36 -7.41
C ILE A 137 -7.77 23.05 -7.44
N SER A 138 -8.65 22.65 -8.37
CA SER A 138 -10.02 23.13 -8.42
C SER A 138 -10.82 22.72 -7.17
N ASP A 139 -10.63 21.50 -6.71
CA ASP A 139 -11.23 20.98 -5.47
C ASP A 139 -10.73 21.73 -4.23
N LEU A 140 -9.43 22.02 -4.19
CA LEU A 140 -8.83 22.82 -3.12
C LEU A 140 -9.43 24.23 -3.06
N GLU A 141 -9.70 24.85 -4.21
CA GLU A 141 -10.31 26.17 -4.25
C GLU A 141 -11.72 26.17 -3.63
N GLY A 142 -12.51 25.10 -3.89
CA GLY A 142 -13.79 24.91 -3.25
C GLY A 142 -13.69 24.73 -1.73
N ASP A 143 -12.83 23.82 -1.30
CA ASP A 143 -12.64 23.50 0.13
C ASP A 143 -12.04 24.71 0.91
N TYR A 144 -11.26 25.56 0.22
CA TYR A 144 -10.66 26.73 0.84
C TYR A 144 -11.71 27.75 1.31
N VAL A 145 -12.80 27.90 0.57
CA VAL A 145 -13.93 28.75 0.93
C VAL A 145 -14.59 28.24 2.23
N ASP A 146 -14.54 26.93 2.47
CA ASP A 146 -15.13 26.26 3.64
C ASP A 146 -14.23 26.31 4.89
N GLY A 147 -13.07 26.99 4.83
CA GLY A 147 -12.23 27.28 6.00
C GLY A 147 -11.08 26.32 6.28
N ILE A 148 -10.39 25.86 5.25
CA ILE A 148 -9.15 25.08 5.41
C ILE A 148 -8.10 25.89 6.19
N GLN A 149 -7.43 25.23 7.14
CA GLN A 149 -6.29 25.82 7.83
C GLN A 149 -5.12 26.02 6.86
N CYS A 150 -4.73 27.30 6.71
CA CYS A 150 -3.61 27.68 5.87
C CYS A 150 -2.29 27.35 6.61
N ASP A 151 -1.56 26.35 6.10
CA ASP A 151 -0.18 26.04 6.51
C ASP A 151 0.78 26.55 5.46
N ASP A 152 1.60 27.55 5.82
CA ASP A 152 2.57 28.18 4.90
C ASP A 152 3.48 27.16 4.21
N LYS A 153 3.89 26.11 4.94
CA LYS A 153 4.77 25.08 4.39
C LYS A 153 4.06 24.23 3.33
N GLY A 154 2.81 23.88 3.59
CA GLY A 154 1.97 23.13 2.65
C GLY A 154 1.72 23.94 1.38
N VAL A 155 1.38 25.22 1.53
CA VAL A 155 1.16 26.15 0.40
C VAL A 155 2.41 26.29 -0.46
N ILE A 156 3.57 26.58 0.15
CA ILE A 156 4.84 26.71 -0.57
C ILE A 156 5.20 25.42 -1.33
N LYS A 157 4.98 24.27 -0.69
CA LYS A 157 5.21 22.99 -1.32
C LYS A 157 4.30 22.77 -2.51
N LEU A 158 3.00 23.08 -2.37
CA LEU A 158 2.01 22.93 -3.43
C LEU A 158 2.37 23.82 -4.64
N ILE A 159 2.67 25.10 -4.41
CA ILE A 159 3.07 26.04 -5.46
C ILE A 159 4.29 25.51 -6.22
N LYS A 160 5.32 25.06 -5.51
CA LYS A 160 6.54 24.50 -6.13
C LYS A 160 6.22 23.31 -7.04
N VAL A 161 5.31 22.43 -6.62
CA VAL A 161 4.91 21.26 -7.40
C VAL A 161 4.17 21.67 -8.67
N VAL A 162 3.22 22.60 -8.57
CA VAL A 162 2.40 23.05 -9.70
C VAL A 162 3.25 23.82 -10.72
N ILE A 163 4.20 24.65 -10.26
CA ILE A 163 5.19 25.32 -11.12
C ILE A 163 6.10 24.30 -11.82
N ALA A 164 6.59 23.29 -11.08
CA ALA A 164 7.44 22.26 -11.66
C ALA A 164 6.70 21.40 -12.70
N ALA A 165 5.38 21.25 -12.58
CA ALA A 165 4.53 20.58 -13.54
C ALA A 165 4.11 21.48 -14.73
N ASP A 166 4.60 22.72 -14.81
CA ASP A 166 4.28 23.75 -15.82
C ASP A 166 2.76 24.00 -15.99
N ARG A 167 2.00 23.93 -14.88
CA ARG A 167 0.55 24.18 -14.85
C ARG A 167 0.28 25.63 -14.48
N ARG A 168 0.36 26.54 -15.47
CA ARG A 168 0.22 27.99 -15.27
C ARG A 168 -1.13 28.40 -14.73
N GLU A 169 -2.21 27.85 -15.28
CA GLU A 169 -3.58 28.17 -14.82
C GLU A 169 -3.80 27.80 -13.36
N SER A 170 -3.37 26.59 -12.97
CA SER A 170 -3.46 26.14 -11.58
C SER A 170 -2.59 26.96 -10.64
N THR A 171 -1.43 27.45 -11.11
CA THR A 171 -0.59 28.37 -10.34
C THR A 171 -1.30 29.70 -10.09
N VAL A 172 -1.94 30.27 -11.13
CA VAL A 172 -2.70 31.52 -11.00
C VAL A 172 -3.88 31.33 -10.03
N ARG A 173 -4.61 30.23 -10.13
CA ARG A 173 -5.73 29.93 -9.21
C ARG A 173 -5.27 29.90 -7.75
N ILE A 174 -4.17 29.22 -7.45
CA ILE A 174 -3.61 29.19 -6.09
C ILE A 174 -3.23 30.59 -5.63
N TYR A 175 -2.60 31.39 -6.49
CA TYR A 175 -2.23 32.76 -6.16
C TYR A 175 -3.47 33.63 -5.86
N GLU A 176 -4.50 33.57 -6.68
CA GLU A 176 -5.75 34.33 -6.49
C GLU A 176 -6.48 33.89 -5.22
N MET A 177 -6.48 32.61 -4.93
CA MET A 177 -7.04 32.06 -3.71
C MET A 177 -6.32 32.62 -2.48
N MET A 178 -4.99 32.61 -2.48
CA MET A 178 -4.21 33.22 -1.38
C MET A 178 -4.41 34.72 -1.25
N LYS A 179 -4.48 35.43 -2.36
CA LYS A 179 -4.73 36.88 -2.35
C LYS A 179 -6.06 37.19 -1.69
N ARG A 180 -7.10 36.40 -1.94
CA ARG A 180 -8.42 36.58 -1.29
C ARG A 180 -8.35 36.39 0.23
N SER A 181 -7.49 35.52 0.75
CA SER A 181 -7.36 35.28 2.19
C SER A 181 -6.59 36.34 2.96
N VAL A 182 -5.69 37.08 2.28
CA VAL A 182 -4.85 38.10 2.92
C VAL A 182 -5.57 39.48 2.94
N TRP A 183 -6.50 39.69 2.03
CA TRP A 183 -7.14 41.04 1.81
C TRP A 183 -8.66 40.99 2.04
N GLY A 184 -9.27 39.90 2.42
CA GLY A 184 -10.66 39.74 2.83
C GLY A 184 -10.78 39.57 4.33
#